data_797d026848b2c419642fedea9fb8c8d5
#
_entry.id   797d026848b2c419642fedea9fb8c8d5
#
_cell.length_a   1.000
_cell.length_b   1.000
_cell.length_c   1.000
_cell.angle_alpha   90.00
_cell.angle_beta   90.00
_cell.angle_gamma   90.00
#
_symmetry.space_group_name_H-M   'P 1'
#
loop_
_entity.id
_entity.type
_entity.pdbx_description
1 polymer ?
#
loop_
_entity_poly.entity_id
_entity_poly.type
_entity_poly.pdbx_seq_one_letter_code
_entity_poly.pdbx_strand_id
1 'polypeptide(L)'
;MITRREALRLLGSASAGTWLAGVPSGRSLPAVQESPAQLSVPPDSPRWLLEGEARVAEYLGRKCLFLDGGGATLKDFVLRDGVIDVDVATPANRGFFGIQFRITEDNANAEWIYLRQHKSGVPDAMQYTPVLNTGLNWQIYNGPGFTGTVDIPKDTWFHLRLEITGAQAKLYVKDMQKPALVMNDLKTGVQKGQIALAVLIGATYWSNFEVRTTPDVPWERHLPPMPAGTLTKWRISPAYDASTHNVERPVSSSESAAIKWQEVEAEPPGFVVLYRYREAPHLNVTFANDFSKRLEPQPGTKLLYARTSIESDREQVKKLYIGYSDEVSVFLNGKILFRGRSAQNFRDPGFLGIVNPENDALYLPLKKGSNELLLAVSELGGGWGFICRLVDVGS
;
A
#
# COMPACT_ATOMS: atom_id res chain seq x y z
N MET A 1 7.78 -21.30 12.42
CA MET A 1 8.14 -20.04 11.73
C MET A 1 6.97 -19.70 10.83
N ILE A 2 6.10 -18.80 11.26
CA ILE A 2 4.91 -18.40 10.50
C ILE A 2 5.37 -17.61 9.29
N THR A 3 4.96 -18.00 8.10
CA THR A 3 5.31 -17.30 6.86
C THR A 3 4.54 -15.97 6.80
N ARG A 4 5.07 -14.98 6.10
CA ARG A 4 4.44 -13.67 5.83
C ARG A 4 3.02 -13.82 5.27
N ARG A 5 2.76 -14.92 4.57
CA ARG A 5 1.47 -15.31 4.00
C ARG A 5 0.46 -15.74 5.09
N GLU A 6 0.94 -16.34 6.15
CA GLU A 6 0.12 -16.75 7.30
C GLU A 6 -0.21 -15.55 8.20
N ALA A 7 0.74 -14.64 8.42
CA ALA A 7 0.50 -13.42 9.18
C ALA A 7 -0.50 -12.48 8.49
N LEU A 8 -0.51 -12.42 7.16
CA LEU A 8 -1.47 -11.62 6.38
C LEU A 8 -2.81 -12.36 6.17
N ARG A 9 -2.81 -13.70 6.10
CA ARG A 9 -4.05 -14.50 6.06
C ARG A 9 -4.75 -14.55 7.41
N LEU A 10 -4.03 -14.46 8.51
CA LEU A 10 -4.60 -14.41 9.85
C LEU A 10 -5.36 -13.10 10.14
N LEU A 11 -5.13 -12.06 9.35
CA LEU A 11 -5.90 -10.82 9.37
C LEU A 11 -7.21 -10.89 8.54
N GLY A 12 -7.49 -12.00 7.86
CA GLY A 12 -8.54 -12.08 6.84
C GLY A 12 -9.53 -13.26 6.90
N SER A 13 -9.62 -14.06 7.96
CA SER A 13 -10.57 -15.17 8.02
C SER A 13 -11.65 -15.01 9.09
N ALA A 14 -12.69 -14.26 8.78
CA ALA A 14 -13.98 -14.37 9.44
C ALA A 14 -15.05 -14.75 8.40
N SER A 15 -15.65 -15.92 8.56
CA SER A 15 -16.62 -16.54 7.67
C SER A 15 -17.89 -15.71 7.47
N ALA A 16 -18.28 -15.50 6.21
CA ALA A 16 -19.53 -14.89 5.81
C ALA A 16 -20.71 -15.82 6.05
N GLY A 17 -21.62 -15.43 6.92
CA GLY A 17 -22.96 -16.00 7.06
C GLY A 17 -23.97 -15.08 6.37
N THR A 18 -24.57 -15.55 5.28
CA THR A 18 -25.62 -14.88 4.53
C THR A 18 -26.94 -14.82 5.31
N TRP A 19 -27.47 -13.60 5.52
CA TRP A 19 -28.90 -13.39 5.80
C TRP A 19 -29.44 -12.26 4.94
N LEU A 20 -30.34 -12.62 4.03
CA LEU A 20 -31.21 -11.71 3.28
C LEU A 20 -32.44 -11.40 4.12
N ALA A 21 -32.70 -10.16 4.46
CA ALA A 21 -34.02 -9.68 4.84
C ALA A 21 -34.22 -8.24 4.36
N GLY A 22 -35.33 -8.02 3.67
CA GLY A 22 -35.68 -6.78 2.99
C GLY A 22 -35.90 -5.58 3.90
N VAL A 23 -35.56 -4.40 3.38
CA VAL A 23 -35.71 -3.10 4.02
C VAL A 23 -36.91 -2.37 3.38
N PRO A 24 -37.88 -1.84 4.16
CA PRO A 24 -38.84 -0.88 3.66
C PRO A 24 -38.25 0.53 3.60
N SER A 25 -38.48 1.17 2.47
CA SER A 25 -38.10 2.56 2.20
C SER A 25 -38.88 3.59 3.03
N GLY A 26 -38.16 4.59 3.54
CA GLY A 26 -38.68 5.92 3.81
C GLY A 26 -38.88 6.32 5.26
N ARG A 27 -37.87 7.04 5.78
CA ARG A 27 -38.00 8.26 6.60
C ARG A 27 -36.59 8.75 6.93
N SER A 28 -36.23 9.92 6.44
CA SER A 28 -35.03 10.63 6.90
C SER A 28 -35.23 11.02 8.37
N LEU A 29 -34.54 10.33 9.26
CA LEU A 29 -34.40 10.73 10.65
C LEU A 29 -33.43 11.94 10.71
N PRO A 30 -33.63 12.91 11.60
CA PRO A 30 -32.67 13.98 11.81
C PRO A 30 -31.33 13.39 12.20
N ALA A 31 -30.24 13.93 11.66
CA ALA A 31 -28.88 13.53 12.00
C ALA A 31 -28.70 13.69 13.52
N VAL A 32 -28.68 12.59 14.21
CA VAL A 32 -28.27 12.55 15.63
C VAL A 32 -26.79 12.90 15.63
N GLN A 33 -26.46 14.05 16.18
CA GLN A 33 -25.08 14.46 16.41
C GLN A 33 -24.52 13.49 17.47
N GLU A 34 -23.88 12.39 17.03
CA GLU A 34 -23.26 11.43 17.94
C GLU A 34 -22.22 12.18 18.78
N SER A 35 -22.37 12.16 20.08
CA SER A 35 -21.36 12.67 21.00
C SER A 35 -20.04 11.92 20.77
N PRO A 36 -18.87 12.61 20.87
CA PRO A 36 -17.59 11.95 20.65
C PRO A 36 -17.46 10.72 21.57
N ALA A 37 -17.36 9.55 20.98
CA ALA A 37 -17.14 8.32 21.73
C ALA A 37 -15.66 8.23 22.11
N GLN A 38 -15.37 8.10 23.41
CA GLN A 38 -14.01 7.81 23.89
C GLN A 38 -14.02 6.41 24.51
N LEU A 39 -13.00 5.64 24.19
CA LEU A 39 -12.85 4.26 24.64
C LEU A 39 -11.41 3.99 25.03
N SER A 40 -11.20 3.56 26.28
CA SER A 40 -9.93 2.99 26.75
C SER A 40 -10.07 1.46 26.79
N VAL A 41 -9.12 0.75 26.19
CA VAL A 41 -9.19 -0.71 26.05
C VAL A 41 -7.96 -1.34 26.70
N PRO A 42 -8.11 -1.94 27.89
CA PRO A 42 -7.00 -2.62 28.55
C PRO A 42 -6.52 -3.84 27.75
N PRO A 43 -5.26 -4.26 27.92
CA PRO A 43 -4.68 -5.36 27.14
C PRO A 43 -5.40 -6.70 27.26
N ASP A 44 -6.05 -6.98 28.40
CA ASP A 44 -6.83 -8.19 28.65
C ASP A 44 -8.32 -8.05 28.34
N SER A 45 -8.71 -6.98 27.66
CA SER A 45 -10.10 -6.78 27.27
C SER A 45 -10.55 -7.84 26.26
N PRO A 46 -11.76 -8.43 26.44
CA PRO A 46 -12.34 -9.35 25.45
C PRO A 46 -12.68 -8.68 24.11
N ARG A 47 -12.54 -7.35 24.03
CA ARG A 47 -12.73 -6.60 22.78
C ARG A 47 -11.58 -6.77 21.80
N TRP A 48 -10.44 -7.29 22.23
CA TRP A 48 -9.35 -7.63 21.33
C TRP A 48 -9.62 -8.97 20.63
N LEU A 49 -9.56 -8.99 19.31
CA LEU A 49 -9.38 -10.18 18.50
C LEU A 49 -7.88 -10.35 18.27
N LEU A 50 -7.30 -11.35 18.90
CA LEU A 50 -5.86 -11.63 18.81
C LEU A 50 -5.61 -12.68 17.72
N GLU A 51 -4.66 -12.42 16.83
CA GLU A 51 -4.30 -13.29 15.72
C GLU A 51 -2.78 -13.42 15.60
N GLY A 52 -2.32 -14.57 15.13
CA GLY A 52 -0.89 -14.87 15.04
C GLY A 52 -0.23 -15.00 16.40
N GLU A 53 1.01 -14.56 16.53
CA GLU A 53 1.75 -14.55 17.79
C GLU A 53 1.32 -13.35 18.65
N ALA A 54 0.13 -13.46 19.25
CA ALA A 54 -0.47 -12.41 20.06
C ALA A 54 -0.98 -12.95 21.38
N ARG A 55 -0.73 -12.25 22.50
CA ARG A 55 -1.20 -12.60 23.84
C ARG A 55 -1.12 -11.44 24.82
N VAL A 56 -1.82 -11.57 25.92
CA VAL A 56 -1.59 -10.71 27.10
C VAL A 56 -0.26 -11.07 27.74
N ALA A 57 0.50 -10.08 28.13
CA ALA A 57 1.83 -10.23 28.73
C ALA A 57 2.10 -9.13 29.76
N GLU A 58 3.26 -9.20 30.39
CA GLU A 58 3.83 -8.12 31.18
C GLU A 58 5.21 -7.78 30.66
N TYR A 59 5.52 -6.49 30.51
CA TYR A 59 6.80 -6.01 30.03
C TYR A 59 7.15 -4.67 30.66
N LEU A 60 8.38 -4.55 31.17
CA LEU A 60 8.87 -3.34 31.84
C LEU A 60 7.87 -2.80 32.91
N GLY A 61 7.31 -3.73 33.72
CA GLY A 61 6.39 -3.41 34.81
C GLY A 61 4.99 -2.97 34.37
N ARG A 62 4.58 -3.21 33.11
CA ARG A 62 3.24 -2.91 32.64
C ARG A 62 2.54 -4.14 32.05
N LYS A 63 1.25 -4.31 32.35
CA LYS A 63 0.38 -5.22 31.59
C LYS A 63 0.22 -4.69 30.18
N CYS A 64 0.38 -5.58 29.20
CA CYS A 64 0.41 -5.21 27.79
C CYS A 64 -0.08 -6.33 26.87
N LEU A 65 -0.32 -6.02 25.60
CA LEU A 65 -0.40 -6.98 24.52
C LEU A 65 1.01 -7.24 23.99
N PHE A 66 1.40 -8.51 23.92
CA PHE A 66 2.58 -8.95 23.16
C PHE A 66 2.14 -9.32 21.75
N LEU A 67 2.85 -8.82 20.74
CA LEU A 67 2.66 -9.14 19.33
C LEU A 67 4.01 -9.41 18.65
N ASP A 68 4.10 -10.51 17.88
CA ASP A 68 5.23 -10.82 17.00
C ASP A 68 4.73 -11.61 15.76
N GLY A 69 4.64 -10.98 14.61
CA GLY A 69 4.05 -11.61 13.41
C GLY A 69 2.55 -11.85 13.55
N GLY A 70 1.83 -10.91 14.17
CA GLY A 70 0.41 -11.00 14.44
C GLY A 70 -0.25 -9.65 14.63
N GLY A 71 -1.47 -9.67 15.14
CA GLY A 71 -2.26 -8.45 15.33
C GLY A 71 -3.27 -8.54 16.48
N ALA A 72 -3.76 -7.38 16.87
CA ALA A 72 -4.86 -7.21 17.81
C ALA A 72 -5.88 -6.26 17.18
N THR A 73 -6.99 -6.80 16.69
CA THR A 73 -8.08 -6.03 16.09
C THR A 73 -9.12 -5.65 17.13
N LEU A 74 -9.51 -4.39 17.17
CA LEU A 74 -10.55 -3.91 18.08
C LEU A 74 -11.92 -4.28 17.54
N LYS A 75 -12.64 -5.16 18.25
CA LYS A 75 -14.02 -5.56 17.94
C LYS A 75 -15.00 -4.46 18.34
N ASP A 76 -16.13 -4.43 17.68
CA ASP A 76 -17.29 -3.57 18.02
C ASP A 76 -16.97 -2.07 18.11
N PHE A 77 -15.98 -1.64 17.30
CA PHE A 77 -15.64 -0.24 17.17
C PHE A 77 -15.12 0.04 15.75
N VAL A 78 -15.64 1.08 15.14
CA VAL A 78 -15.19 1.56 13.82
C VAL A 78 -14.88 3.05 13.89
N LEU A 79 -13.81 3.45 13.23
CA LEU A 79 -13.33 4.83 13.20
C LEU A 79 -13.35 5.35 11.76
N ARG A 80 -13.93 6.55 11.58
CA ARG A 80 -13.75 7.36 10.38
C ARG A 80 -12.69 8.42 10.62
N ASP A 81 -12.98 9.32 11.58
CA ASP A 81 -12.13 10.43 12.01
C ASP A 81 -11.99 10.37 13.53
N GLY A 82 -10.81 10.72 14.01
CA GLY A 82 -10.57 10.64 15.45
C GLY A 82 -9.09 10.59 15.80
N VAL A 83 -8.84 10.19 17.02
CA VAL A 83 -7.48 10.08 17.57
C VAL A 83 -7.30 8.70 18.19
N ILE A 84 -6.18 8.07 17.88
CA ILE A 84 -5.72 6.82 18.49
C ILE A 84 -4.46 7.15 19.28
N ASP A 85 -4.47 6.84 20.55
CA ASP A 85 -3.34 6.95 21.47
C ASP A 85 -2.94 5.55 21.95
N VAL A 86 -1.64 5.24 21.97
CA VAL A 86 -1.14 3.96 22.46
C VAL A 86 0.34 4.05 22.86
N ASP A 87 0.72 3.35 23.91
CA ASP A 87 2.13 3.16 24.26
C ASP A 87 2.67 1.88 23.64
N VAL A 88 3.89 1.93 23.13
CA VAL A 88 4.59 0.78 22.55
C VAL A 88 6.01 0.68 23.08
N ALA A 89 6.50 -0.55 23.24
CA ALA A 89 7.90 -0.85 23.53
C ALA A 89 8.35 -2.05 22.69
N THR A 90 9.62 -2.09 22.32
CA THR A 90 10.21 -3.21 21.58
C THR A 90 11.64 -3.49 22.01
N PRO A 91 12.00 -4.75 22.30
CA PRO A 91 13.38 -5.20 22.47
C PRO A 91 14.04 -5.58 21.12
N ALA A 92 13.25 -5.66 20.04
CA ALA A 92 13.71 -6.18 18.78
C ALA A 92 14.76 -5.28 18.10
N ASN A 93 15.76 -5.87 17.49
CA ASN A 93 16.72 -5.15 16.63
C ASN A 93 16.13 -4.88 15.24
N ARG A 94 15.18 -5.69 14.82
CA ARG A 94 14.45 -5.57 13.57
C ARG A 94 12.96 -5.76 13.81
N GLY A 95 12.16 -4.83 13.33
CA GLY A 95 10.71 -4.91 13.50
C GLY A 95 9.99 -4.05 12.47
N PHE A 96 8.75 -4.45 12.20
CA PHE A 96 7.76 -3.68 11.44
C PHE A 96 6.47 -3.74 12.23
N PHE A 97 6.10 -2.64 12.87
CA PHE A 97 4.96 -2.59 13.76
C PHE A 97 4.24 -1.24 13.67
N GLY A 98 2.93 -1.24 13.83
CA GLY A 98 2.18 0.00 13.73
C GLY A 98 0.69 -0.17 13.89
N ILE A 99 -0.06 0.80 13.36
CA ILE A 99 -1.49 0.92 13.49
C ILE A 99 -2.11 0.78 12.10
N GLN A 100 -3.04 -0.16 11.97
CA GLN A 100 -3.96 -0.21 10.84
C GLN A 100 -5.29 0.43 11.24
N PHE A 101 -5.89 1.19 10.34
CA PHE A 101 -7.19 1.82 10.56
C PHE A 101 -7.99 1.86 9.26
N ARG A 102 -9.28 2.15 9.37
CA ARG A 102 -10.22 2.06 8.26
C ARG A 102 -10.14 0.71 7.55
N ILE A 103 -9.91 -0.35 8.31
CA ILE A 103 -9.90 -1.71 7.80
C ILE A 103 -11.33 -2.04 7.33
N THR A 104 -11.48 -2.45 6.08
CA THR A 104 -12.79 -2.84 5.52
C THR A 104 -13.26 -4.17 6.11
N GLU A 105 -14.58 -4.42 6.06
CA GLU A 105 -15.19 -5.61 6.66
C GLU A 105 -14.64 -6.92 6.08
N ASP A 106 -14.30 -6.92 4.80
CA ASP A 106 -13.64 -8.03 4.10
C ASP A 106 -12.11 -8.11 4.33
N ASN A 107 -11.55 -7.19 5.12
CA ASN A 107 -10.12 -7.02 5.35
C ASN A 107 -9.27 -6.79 4.07
N ALA A 108 -9.91 -6.48 2.95
CA ALA A 108 -9.21 -6.29 1.68
C ALA A 108 -8.47 -4.95 1.61
N ASN A 109 -8.98 -3.92 2.31
CA ASN A 109 -8.39 -2.58 2.28
C ASN A 109 -8.19 -2.02 3.69
N ALA A 110 -7.11 -1.27 3.87
CA ALA A 110 -6.80 -0.57 5.12
C ALA A 110 -5.80 0.56 4.87
N GLU A 111 -5.75 1.50 5.79
CA GLU A 111 -4.62 2.43 5.93
C GLU A 111 -3.65 1.85 6.96
N TRP A 112 -2.37 1.78 6.64
CA TRP A 112 -1.36 1.24 7.55
C TRP A 112 -0.20 2.21 7.73
N ILE A 113 0.03 2.59 8.98
CA ILE A 113 1.18 3.37 9.40
C ILE A 113 2.03 2.50 10.30
N TYR A 114 3.33 2.37 9.99
CA TYR A 114 4.22 1.50 10.74
C TYR A 114 5.63 2.07 10.88
N LEU A 115 6.30 1.61 11.92
CA LEU A 115 7.66 1.91 12.26
C LEU A 115 8.57 0.72 11.90
N ARG A 116 9.80 1.03 11.54
CA ARG A 116 10.86 0.06 11.24
C ARG A 116 11.98 0.18 12.27
N GLN A 117 12.04 -0.69 13.26
CA GLN A 117 13.04 -0.62 14.34
C GLN A 117 14.47 -0.55 13.81
N HIS A 118 14.80 -1.36 12.81
CA HIS A 118 16.13 -1.43 12.18
C HIS A 118 16.47 -0.20 11.31
N LYS A 119 15.53 0.71 11.15
CA LYS A 119 15.65 1.97 10.40
C LYS A 119 15.56 3.20 11.32
N SER A 120 15.69 3.01 12.64
CA SER A 120 15.69 4.13 13.58
C SER A 120 16.68 5.21 13.16
N GLY A 121 16.23 6.46 13.09
CA GLY A 121 17.05 7.62 12.74
C GLY A 121 17.28 7.88 11.25
N VAL A 122 16.78 7.03 10.33
CA VAL A 122 16.92 7.25 8.88
C VAL A 122 15.61 7.66 8.21
N PRO A 123 15.62 8.18 6.96
CA PRO A 123 14.47 8.79 6.32
C PRO A 123 13.24 7.89 6.12
N ASP A 124 13.41 6.58 6.17
CA ASP A 124 12.33 5.60 6.07
C ASP A 124 12.13 4.79 7.36
N ALA A 125 12.44 5.39 8.52
CA ALA A 125 12.19 4.79 9.85
C ALA A 125 10.70 4.53 10.10
N MET A 126 9.82 5.31 9.52
CA MET A 126 8.38 5.12 9.52
C MET A 126 7.83 5.25 8.11
N GLN A 127 6.71 4.59 7.87
CA GLN A 127 6.03 4.66 6.59
C GLN A 127 4.51 4.54 6.75
N TYR A 128 3.79 5.32 5.97
CA TYR A 128 2.41 5.09 5.62
C TYR A 128 2.32 4.33 4.30
N THR A 129 1.51 3.29 4.26
CA THR A 129 1.16 2.56 3.03
C THR A 129 -0.30 2.09 3.08
N PRO A 130 -1.11 2.31 2.03
CA PRO A 130 -2.41 1.68 1.95
C PRO A 130 -2.27 0.19 1.67
N VAL A 131 -3.13 -0.60 2.27
CA VAL A 131 -3.44 -1.97 1.85
C VAL A 131 -4.59 -1.87 0.85
N LEU A 132 -4.40 -2.35 -0.36
CA LEU A 132 -5.40 -2.32 -1.43
C LEU A 132 -5.56 -3.73 -1.99
N ASN A 133 -6.79 -4.27 -1.95
CA ASN A 133 -7.06 -5.67 -2.33
C ASN A 133 -6.03 -6.64 -1.73
N THR A 134 -5.79 -6.53 -0.43
CA THR A 134 -4.78 -7.25 0.36
C THR A 134 -3.32 -6.94 0.02
N GLY A 135 -3.03 -6.14 -1.01
CA GLY A 135 -1.70 -5.77 -1.47
C GLY A 135 -1.08 -4.62 -0.70
N LEU A 136 0.18 -4.77 -0.30
CA LEU A 136 1.00 -3.68 0.25
C LEU A 136 1.57 -2.84 -0.88
N ASN A 137 1.65 -1.52 -0.70
CA ASN A 137 2.06 -0.59 -1.74
C ASN A 137 3.21 0.33 -1.31
N TRP A 138 4.10 -0.15 -0.44
CA TRP A 138 5.17 0.65 0.15
C TRP A 138 6.24 1.10 -0.86
N GLN A 139 6.39 0.39 -1.99
CA GLN A 139 7.29 0.78 -3.07
C GLN A 139 6.72 1.91 -3.94
N ILE A 140 5.40 2.01 -4.02
CA ILE A 140 4.72 3.07 -4.79
C ILE A 140 4.59 4.34 -3.94
N TYR A 141 4.12 4.19 -2.69
CA TYR A 141 3.92 5.30 -1.78
C TYR A 141 5.14 5.49 -0.88
N ASN A 142 6.07 6.30 -1.36
CA ASN A 142 7.35 6.58 -0.70
C ASN A 142 7.73 8.05 -0.83
N GLY A 143 8.59 8.56 0.07
CA GLY A 143 9.03 9.95 0.09
C GLY A 143 8.11 10.88 0.90
N PRO A 144 8.09 12.19 0.61
CA PRO A 144 7.33 13.18 1.37
C PRO A 144 5.85 12.82 1.51
N GLY A 145 5.33 12.85 2.73
CA GLY A 145 3.95 12.47 3.04
C GLY A 145 3.70 10.96 3.19
N PHE A 146 4.69 10.11 2.90
CA PHE A 146 4.61 8.66 3.03
C PHE A 146 5.67 8.07 3.95
N THR A 147 6.88 8.62 3.97
CA THR A 147 7.97 8.17 4.85
C THR A 147 8.50 9.31 5.69
N GLY A 148 9.15 8.97 6.80
CA GLY A 148 9.73 9.95 7.70
C GLY A 148 10.80 9.38 8.61
N THR A 149 11.61 10.29 9.16
CA THR A 149 12.68 10.00 10.10
C THR A 149 12.17 10.08 11.53
N VAL A 150 12.47 9.08 12.33
CA VAL A 150 12.22 9.07 13.78
C VAL A 150 13.21 8.16 14.49
N ASP A 151 13.64 8.58 15.68
CA ASP A 151 14.39 7.71 16.59
C ASP A 151 13.43 6.82 17.36
N ILE A 152 13.55 5.53 17.17
CA ILE A 152 12.73 4.51 17.80
C ILE A 152 13.52 3.91 18.96
N PRO A 153 13.15 4.19 20.22
CA PRO A 153 13.89 3.67 21.38
C PRO A 153 13.72 2.16 21.48
N LYS A 154 14.73 1.49 22.04
CA LYS A 154 14.72 0.08 22.35
C LYS A 154 14.57 -0.12 23.86
N ASP A 155 13.88 -1.18 24.27
CA ASP A 155 13.66 -1.54 25.68
C ASP A 155 13.12 -0.37 26.53
N THR A 156 12.26 0.45 25.92
CA THR A 156 11.68 1.64 26.57
C THR A 156 10.28 1.88 26.03
N TRP A 157 9.33 2.21 26.90
CA TRP A 157 8.01 2.64 26.51
C TRP A 157 8.05 4.02 25.88
N PHE A 158 7.37 4.18 24.74
CA PHE A 158 7.14 5.47 24.09
C PHE A 158 5.72 5.56 23.56
N HIS A 159 5.22 6.78 23.46
CA HIS A 159 3.86 7.07 23.06
C HIS A 159 3.75 7.29 21.56
N LEU A 160 2.70 6.75 20.98
CA LEU A 160 2.23 7.01 19.62
C LEU A 160 0.85 7.67 19.68
N ARG A 161 0.65 8.72 18.94
CA ARG A 161 -0.65 9.31 18.66
C ARG A 161 -0.87 9.41 17.16
N LEU A 162 -2.03 8.95 16.71
CA LEU A 162 -2.48 9.09 15.34
C LEU A 162 -3.76 9.92 15.31
N GLU A 163 -3.70 11.10 14.71
CA GLU A 163 -4.84 11.98 14.46
C GLU A 163 -5.31 11.80 13.02
N ILE A 164 -6.62 11.58 12.81
CA ILE A 164 -7.23 11.29 11.51
C ILE A 164 -8.37 12.28 11.27
N THR A 165 -8.32 12.98 10.13
CA THR A 165 -9.36 13.93 9.71
C THR A 165 -9.55 13.86 8.19
N GLY A 166 -10.69 13.39 7.72
CA GLY A 166 -10.94 13.22 6.28
C GLY A 166 -9.89 12.34 5.61
N ALA A 167 -9.27 12.80 4.55
CA ALA A 167 -8.18 12.09 3.89
C ALA A 167 -6.78 12.46 4.43
N GLN A 168 -6.70 12.98 5.64
CA GLN A 168 -5.44 13.40 6.26
C GLN A 168 -5.20 12.63 7.56
N ALA A 169 -3.93 12.41 7.89
CA ALA A 169 -3.54 11.93 9.21
C ALA A 169 -2.19 12.49 9.64
N LYS A 170 -1.99 12.55 10.95
CA LYS A 170 -0.73 12.98 11.58
C LYS A 170 -0.30 11.93 12.58
N LEU A 171 0.90 11.40 12.40
CA LEU A 171 1.52 10.51 13.37
C LEU A 171 2.47 11.29 14.25
N TYR A 172 2.29 11.18 15.55
CA TYR A 172 3.21 11.69 16.57
C TYR A 172 3.92 10.51 17.22
N VAL A 173 5.22 10.65 17.45
CA VAL A 173 6.07 9.65 18.08
C VAL A 173 6.89 10.31 19.16
N LYS A 174 6.66 9.98 20.42
CA LYS A 174 7.28 10.56 21.62
C LYS A 174 6.93 12.05 21.86
N ASP A 175 7.15 12.90 20.89
CA ASP A 175 6.81 14.33 20.95
C ASP A 175 5.35 14.52 20.47
N MET A 176 4.48 14.91 21.39
CA MET A 176 3.06 15.13 21.09
C MET A 176 2.76 16.58 20.61
N GLN A 177 3.77 17.43 20.46
CA GLN A 177 3.61 18.79 19.96
C GLN A 177 3.90 18.88 18.46
N LYS A 178 4.82 18.04 17.96
CA LYS A 178 5.24 18.05 16.57
C LYS A 178 5.00 16.69 15.91
N PRO A 179 4.15 16.61 14.87
CA PRO A 179 3.97 15.36 14.15
C PRO A 179 5.28 14.91 13.48
N ALA A 180 5.58 13.63 13.64
CA ALA A 180 6.71 12.98 12.99
C ALA A 180 6.45 12.69 11.51
N LEU A 181 5.17 12.43 11.14
CA LEU A 181 4.74 12.26 9.77
C LEU A 181 3.37 12.92 9.56
N VAL A 182 3.24 13.67 8.47
CA VAL A 182 1.98 14.28 8.03
C VAL A 182 1.59 13.66 6.69
N MET A 183 0.44 13.00 6.66
CA MET A 183 -0.14 12.38 5.48
C MET A 183 -1.32 13.23 5.01
N ASN A 184 -1.20 13.82 3.82
CA ASN A 184 -2.23 14.72 3.28
C ASN A 184 -3.20 14.02 2.33
N ASP A 185 -2.96 12.74 2.00
CA ASP A 185 -3.74 11.99 1.02
C ASP A 185 -3.79 10.51 1.38
N LEU A 186 -4.65 10.17 2.35
CA LEU A 186 -4.97 8.78 2.67
C LEU A 186 -5.68 8.12 1.48
N LYS A 187 -5.28 6.92 1.14
CA LYS A 187 -5.52 6.32 -0.17
C LYS A 187 -6.74 5.40 -0.26
N THR A 188 -7.29 4.91 0.87
CA THR A 188 -8.48 4.04 0.84
C THR A 188 -9.81 4.80 0.87
N GLY A 189 -9.75 6.15 0.93
CA GLY A 189 -10.93 7.01 1.01
C GLY A 189 -11.37 7.31 2.44
N VAL A 190 -12.36 8.20 2.54
CA VAL A 190 -12.90 8.66 3.82
C VAL A 190 -14.09 7.79 4.22
N GLN A 191 -13.82 6.71 4.93
CA GLN A 191 -14.83 5.72 5.35
C GLN A 191 -14.61 5.27 6.79
N LYS A 192 -15.64 4.73 7.41
CA LYS A 192 -15.51 4.03 8.70
C LYS A 192 -14.87 2.66 8.47
N GLY A 193 -14.02 2.22 9.39
CA GLY A 193 -13.47 0.87 9.38
C GLY A 193 -12.87 0.49 10.73
N GLN A 194 -12.47 -0.77 10.86
CA GLN A 194 -11.88 -1.29 12.08
C GLN A 194 -10.48 -0.73 12.31
N ILE A 195 -9.98 -0.93 13.53
CA ILE A 195 -8.64 -0.56 13.97
C ILE A 195 -7.92 -1.83 14.42
N ALA A 196 -6.63 -1.95 14.08
CA ALA A 196 -5.77 -3.00 14.60
C ALA A 196 -4.38 -2.48 14.94
N LEU A 197 -3.79 -3.04 15.98
CA LEU A 197 -2.36 -3.02 16.21
C LEU A 197 -1.76 -4.18 15.41
N ALA A 198 -0.82 -3.90 14.52
CA ALA A 198 -0.30 -4.89 13.57
C ALA A 198 1.22 -4.97 13.62
N VAL A 199 1.74 -6.18 13.67
CA VAL A 199 3.18 -6.47 13.70
C VAL A 199 3.50 -7.51 12.65
N LEU A 200 4.31 -7.14 11.69
CA LEU A 200 4.74 -8.08 10.65
C LEU A 200 5.83 -9.03 11.14
N ILE A 201 6.82 -8.49 11.83
CA ILE A 201 7.91 -9.20 12.50
C ILE A 201 8.48 -8.35 13.63
N GLY A 202 9.06 -9.00 14.63
CA GLY A 202 9.77 -8.36 15.74
C GLY A 202 8.87 -8.11 16.94
N ALA A 203 9.23 -8.70 18.07
CA ALA A 203 8.47 -8.60 19.31
C ALA A 203 8.18 -7.15 19.70
N THR A 204 6.92 -6.84 19.95
CA THR A 204 6.45 -5.55 20.44
C THR A 204 5.45 -5.73 21.56
N TYR A 205 5.40 -4.75 22.43
CA TYR A 205 4.50 -4.70 23.58
C TYR A 205 3.68 -3.43 23.52
N TRP A 206 2.35 -3.55 23.72
CA TRP A 206 1.40 -2.46 23.54
C TRP A 206 0.55 -2.27 24.80
N SER A 207 0.42 -1.06 25.26
CA SER A 207 -0.34 -0.72 26.47
C SER A 207 -1.03 0.64 26.31
N ASN A 208 -1.92 0.98 27.26
CA ASN A 208 -2.59 2.29 27.31
C ASN A 208 -3.26 2.69 25.98
N PHE A 209 -3.96 1.72 25.37
CA PHE A 209 -4.70 2.01 24.13
C PHE A 209 -5.96 2.81 24.44
N GLU A 210 -6.06 3.96 23.80
CA GLU A 210 -7.26 4.80 23.82
C GLU A 210 -7.62 5.21 22.40
N VAL A 211 -8.91 5.31 22.14
CA VAL A 211 -9.43 5.85 20.90
C VAL A 211 -10.59 6.78 21.18
N ARG A 212 -10.65 7.91 20.47
CA ARG A 212 -11.79 8.81 20.51
C ARG A 212 -12.19 9.23 19.10
N THR A 213 -13.49 9.25 18.84
CA THR A 213 -14.02 9.83 17.60
C THR A 213 -13.98 11.36 17.68
N THR A 214 -13.79 12.01 16.55
CA THR A 214 -13.95 13.46 16.42
C THR A 214 -15.15 13.77 15.54
N PRO A 215 -15.81 14.93 15.73
CA PRO A 215 -16.85 15.41 14.81
C PRO A 215 -16.31 15.48 13.39
N ASP A 216 -17.22 15.33 12.43
CA ASP A 216 -16.92 15.58 11.03
C ASP A 216 -16.62 17.07 10.84
N VAL A 217 -15.37 17.36 10.52
CA VAL A 217 -14.94 18.74 10.28
C VAL A 217 -14.56 18.90 8.81
N PRO A 218 -14.74 20.08 8.22
CA PRO A 218 -14.27 20.35 6.87
C PRO A 218 -12.77 20.07 6.75
N TRP A 219 -12.40 19.42 5.69
CA TRP A 219 -11.01 19.15 5.34
C TRP A 219 -10.79 19.39 3.86
N GLU A 220 -9.59 19.76 3.49
CA GLU A 220 -9.20 19.99 2.10
C GLU A 220 -8.15 18.98 1.67
N ARG A 221 -8.37 18.39 0.51
CA ARG A 221 -7.43 17.43 -0.06
C ARG A 221 -6.31 18.15 -0.79
N HIS A 222 -5.09 17.99 -0.32
CA HIS A 222 -3.91 18.57 -0.93
C HIS A 222 -3.16 17.50 -1.74
N LEU A 223 -3.48 17.40 -3.03
CA LEU A 223 -2.79 16.49 -3.93
C LEU A 223 -1.56 17.16 -4.55
N PRO A 224 -0.45 16.42 -4.74
CA PRO A 224 0.65 16.91 -5.52
C PRO A 224 0.20 17.16 -6.97
N PRO A 225 0.79 18.13 -7.67
CA PRO A 225 0.46 18.38 -9.08
C PRO A 225 0.87 17.18 -9.94
N MET A 226 0.12 16.98 -11.00
CA MET A 226 0.47 16.01 -12.03
C MET A 226 1.62 16.59 -12.88
N PRO A 227 2.82 15.97 -12.94
CA PRO A 227 3.92 16.45 -13.76
C PRO A 227 3.53 16.50 -15.25
N ALA A 228 4.02 17.52 -15.96
CA ALA A 228 3.79 17.65 -17.41
C ALA A 228 4.31 16.41 -18.15
N GLY A 229 3.54 15.96 -19.15
CA GLY A 229 3.86 14.78 -19.94
C GLY A 229 3.51 13.45 -19.28
N THR A 230 2.92 13.44 -18.08
CA THR A 230 2.45 12.21 -17.43
C THR A 230 1.35 11.57 -18.29
N LEU A 231 1.48 10.28 -18.57
CA LEU A 231 0.47 9.48 -19.25
C LEU A 231 -0.57 9.03 -18.22
N THR A 232 -1.73 9.68 -18.21
CA THR A 232 -2.73 9.51 -17.15
C THR A 232 -3.82 8.50 -17.47
N LYS A 233 -4.15 8.29 -18.74
CA LYS A 233 -5.27 7.43 -19.17
C LYS A 233 -4.76 6.10 -19.71
N TRP A 234 -5.23 5.03 -19.10
CA TRP A 234 -4.81 3.68 -19.43
C TRP A 234 -6.00 2.74 -19.56
N ARG A 235 -5.78 1.62 -20.23
CA ARG A 235 -6.67 0.46 -20.22
C ARG A 235 -5.88 -0.73 -19.72
N ILE A 236 -6.40 -1.40 -18.68
CA ILE A 236 -5.75 -2.58 -18.09
C ILE A 236 -6.54 -3.85 -18.39
N SER A 237 -5.84 -4.95 -18.52
CA SER A 237 -6.41 -6.29 -18.70
C SER A 237 -6.86 -6.91 -17.35
N PRO A 238 -7.54 -8.07 -17.35
CA PRO A 238 -7.52 -8.96 -16.19
C PRO A 238 -6.09 -9.31 -15.77
N ALA A 239 -5.94 -9.80 -14.52
CA ALA A 239 -4.67 -10.37 -14.06
C ALA A 239 -4.55 -11.81 -14.56
N TYR A 240 -3.38 -12.17 -15.07
CA TYR A 240 -3.03 -13.49 -15.56
C TYR A 240 -1.95 -14.10 -14.68
N ASP A 241 -1.80 -15.42 -14.73
CA ASP A 241 -0.64 -16.09 -14.18
C ASP A 241 0.56 -15.86 -15.13
N ALA A 242 1.66 -15.33 -14.59
CA ALA A 242 2.83 -14.98 -15.41
C ALA A 242 3.46 -16.22 -16.07
N SER A 243 3.29 -17.41 -15.50
CA SER A 243 3.80 -18.67 -16.07
C SER A 243 3.08 -19.07 -17.37
N THR A 244 1.87 -18.54 -17.59
CA THR A 244 1.06 -18.85 -18.80
C THR A 244 1.20 -17.80 -19.90
N HIS A 245 1.94 -16.73 -19.67
CA HIS A 245 2.10 -15.62 -20.59
C HIS A 245 3.57 -15.33 -20.89
N ASN A 246 3.89 -15.18 -22.17
CA ASN A 246 5.23 -14.78 -22.57
C ASN A 246 5.34 -13.25 -22.52
N VAL A 247 6.05 -12.75 -21.51
CA VAL A 247 6.29 -11.30 -21.29
C VAL A 247 7.18 -10.65 -22.38
N GLU A 248 7.79 -11.44 -23.24
CA GLU A 248 8.62 -10.94 -24.35
C GLU A 248 7.85 -10.84 -25.67
N ARG A 249 6.64 -11.39 -25.71
CA ARG A 249 5.75 -11.33 -26.87
C ARG A 249 4.63 -10.30 -26.64
N PRO A 250 4.41 -9.39 -27.56
CA PRO A 250 3.26 -8.49 -27.47
C PRO A 250 1.96 -9.28 -27.60
N VAL A 251 0.90 -8.71 -27.03
CA VAL A 251 -0.46 -9.23 -27.22
C VAL A 251 -0.83 -9.03 -28.71
N SER A 252 -1.21 -10.11 -29.39
CA SER A 252 -1.65 -10.02 -30.77
C SER A 252 -2.98 -9.26 -30.89
N SER A 253 -3.32 -8.78 -32.09
CA SER A 253 -4.58 -8.06 -32.32
C SER A 253 -5.81 -8.91 -31.98
N SER A 254 -5.79 -10.21 -32.26
CA SER A 254 -6.89 -11.12 -31.92
C SER A 254 -7.01 -11.35 -30.42
N GLU A 255 -5.89 -11.54 -29.72
CA GLU A 255 -5.86 -11.65 -28.25
C GLU A 255 -6.35 -10.35 -27.62
N SER A 256 -5.84 -9.19 -28.10
CA SER A 256 -6.24 -7.88 -27.61
C SER A 256 -7.73 -7.59 -27.79
N ALA A 257 -8.33 -8.07 -28.86
CA ALA A 257 -9.78 -7.95 -29.10
C ALA A 257 -10.62 -8.80 -28.13
N ALA A 258 -10.08 -9.92 -27.66
CA ALA A 258 -10.74 -10.79 -26.70
C ALA A 258 -10.61 -10.33 -25.23
N ILE A 259 -9.65 -9.45 -24.95
CA ILE A 259 -9.42 -8.92 -23.59
C ILE A 259 -10.53 -7.94 -23.21
N LYS A 260 -11.11 -8.15 -22.01
CA LYS A 260 -11.98 -7.16 -21.37
C LYS A 260 -11.15 -6.07 -20.75
N TRP A 261 -10.87 -5.02 -21.52
CA TRP A 261 -10.12 -3.86 -21.05
C TRP A 261 -10.95 -3.00 -20.10
N GLN A 262 -10.34 -2.59 -18.99
CA GLN A 262 -10.91 -1.64 -18.04
C GLN A 262 -10.16 -0.32 -18.14
N GLU A 263 -10.91 0.78 -18.31
CA GLU A 263 -10.32 2.12 -18.26
C GLU A 263 -9.95 2.48 -16.83
N VAL A 264 -8.76 3.04 -16.65
CA VAL A 264 -8.21 3.48 -15.36
C VAL A 264 -7.46 4.78 -15.56
N GLU A 265 -7.38 5.56 -14.51
CA GLU A 265 -6.66 6.83 -14.51
C GLU A 265 -5.54 6.82 -13.47
N ALA A 266 -4.41 7.44 -13.82
CA ALA A 266 -3.31 7.61 -12.90
C ALA A 266 -3.68 8.58 -11.78
N GLU A 267 -3.34 8.23 -10.54
CA GLU A 267 -3.49 9.12 -9.41
C GLU A 267 -2.26 10.02 -9.23
N PRO A 268 -2.42 11.24 -8.68
CA PRO A 268 -1.28 12.13 -8.43
C PRO A 268 -0.19 11.47 -7.53
N PRO A 269 1.09 11.64 -7.90
CA PRO A 269 1.62 12.46 -9.00
C PRO A 269 1.76 11.73 -10.35
N GLY A 270 1.02 10.67 -10.64
CA GLY A 270 1.03 9.96 -11.92
C GLY A 270 1.11 8.44 -11.82
N PHE A 271 0.89 7.87 -10.64
CA PHE A 271 0.91 6.42 -10.44
C PHE A 271 -0.35 5.73 -10.94
N VAL A 272 -0.18 4.65 -11.69
CA VAL A 272 -1.24 3.66 -11.93
C VAL A 272 -1.03 2.53 -10.94
N VAL A 273 -1.85 2.50 -9.89
CA VAL A 273 -1.75 1.52 -8.80
C VAL A 273 -2.65 0.35 -9.11
N LEU A 274 -2.09 -0.76 -9.53
CA LEU A 274 -2.81 -1.90 -10.09
C LEU A 274 -3.57 -2.70 -9.01
N TYR A 275 -3.07 -2.70 -7.79
CA TYR A 275 -3.79 -3.29 -6.64
C TYR A 275 -5.16 -2.63 -6.37
N ARG A 276 -5.43 -1.43 -6.86
CA ARG A 276 -6.78 -0.86 -6.79
C ARG A 276 -7.82 -1.64 -7.60
N TYR A 277 -7.36 -2.36 -8.61
CA TYR A 277 -8.21 -2.97 -9.61
C TYR A 277 -8.08 -4.49 -9.69
N ARG A 278 -6.97 -5.03 -9.19
CA ARG A 278 -6.64 -6.46 -9.30
C ARG A 278 -6.02 -6.98 -8.00
N GLU A 279 -6.24 -8.24 -7.74
CA GLU A 279 -5.59 -8.97 -6.67
C GLU A 279 -4.36 -9.71 -7.20
N ALA A 280 -3.31 -9.77 -6.41
CA ALA A 280 -2.18 -10.65 -6.62
C ALA A 280 -1.76 -11.26 -5.28
N PRO A 281 -1.38 -12.54 -5.24
CA PRO A 281 -0.88 -13.14 -4.02
C PRO A 281 0.44 -12.50 -3.64
N HIS A 282 0.63 -12.25 -2.34
CA HIS A 282 1.93 -11.84 -1.84
C HIS A 282 2.92 -12.99 -1.96
N LEU A 283 3.91 -12.81 -2.81
CA LEU A 283 4.99 -13.77 -2.95
C LEU A 283 6.10 -13.41 -1.96
N ASN A 284 6.56 -14.41 -1.18
CA ASN A 284 7.65 -14.24 -0.22
C ASN A 284 9.04 -14.18 -0.91
N VAL A 285 9.18 -13.32 -1.91
CA VAL A 285 10.44 -13.19 -2.66
C VAL A 285 11.52 -12.44 -1.89
N THR A 286 11.14 -11.72 -0.85
CA THR A 286 11.95 -10.66 -0.22
C THR A 286 13.06 -11.13 0.70
N PHE A 287 13.07 -12.35 1.16
CA PHE A 287 14.00 -12.79 2.22
C PHE A 287 14.83 -14.02 1.88
N ALA A 288 14.78 -14.49 0.64
CA ALA A 288 15.72 -15.53 0.22
C ALA A 288 17.13 -14.94 0.18
N ASN A 289 18.03 -15.48 0.99
CA ASN A 289 19.46 -15.15 0.94
C ASN A 289 20.13 -15.61 -0.36
N ASP A 290 19.41 -16.36 -1.17
CA ASP A 290 19.86 -16.87 -2.45
C ASP A 290 19.41 -15.93 -3.57
N PHE A 291 20.34 -15.12 -4.05
CA PHE A 291 20.11 -14.12 -5.09
C PHE A 291 19.65 -14.76 -6.42
N SER A 292 20.07 -15.99 -6.72
CA SER A 292 19.69 -16.69 -7.95
C SER A 292 18.20 -17.04 -7.99
N LYS A 293 17.61 -17.39 -6.86
CA LYS A 293 16.18 -17.72 -6.74
C LYS A 293 15.25 -16.51 -6.89
N ARG A 294 15.79 -15.30 -6.84
CA ARG A 294 15.04 -14.06 -7.06
C ARG A 294 14.87 -13.72 -8.54
N LEU A 295 15.62 -14.38 -9.43
CA LEU A 295 15.61 -14.12 -10.86
C LEU A 295 14.52 -14.89 -11.60
N GLU A 296 13.97 -15.95 -11.00
CA GLU A 296 12.94 -16.78 -11.62
C GLU A 296 11.53 -16.32 -11.24
N PRO A 297 10.58 -16.34 -12.17
CA PRO A 297 9.17 -16.12 -11.86
C PRO A 297 8.72 -17.11 -10.78
N GLN A 298 8.23 -16.59 -9.67
CA GLN A 298 7.73 -17.46 -8.61
C GLN A 298 6.33 -17.99 -9.00
N PRO A 299 5.99 -19.25 -8.62
CA PRO A 299 4.63 -19.76 -8.84
C PRO A 299 3.60 -18.81 -8.24
N GLY A 300 2.59 -18.47 -9.03
CA GLY A 300 1.53 -17.53 -8.63
C GLY A 300 1.83 -16.05 -8.89
N THR A 301 3.01 -15.70 -9.44
CA THR A 301 3.28 -14.34 -9.94
C THR A 301 2.17 -13.90 -10.88
N LYS A 302 1.60 -12.73 -10.63
CA LYS A 302 0.58 -12.14 -11.48
C LYS A 302 1.18 -11.12 -12.43
N LEU A 303 0.61 -11.07 -13.60
CA LEU A 303 0.93 -10.17 -14.70
C LEU A 303 -0.36 -9.56 -15.21
N LEU A 304 -0.33 -8.31 -15.57
CA LEU A 304 -1.38 -7.71 -16.41
C LEU A 304 -0.77 -6.86 -17.51
N TYR A 305 -1.59 -6.61 -18.53
CA TYR A 305 -1.26 -5.67 -19.59
C TYR A 305 -1.92 -4.33 -19.32
N ALA A 306 -1.15 -3.25 -19.52
CA ALA A 306 -1.66 -1.88 -19.51
C ALA A 306 -1.32 -1.21 -20.83
N ARG A 307 -2.29 -0.57 -21.47
CA ARG A 307 -2.07 0.11 -22.75
C ARG A 307 -2.62 1.52 -22.76
N THR A 308 -1.95 2.39 -23.53
CA THR A 308 -2.40 3.75 -23.83
C THR A 308 -2.04 4.10 -25.27
N SER A 309 -2.69 5.14 -25.82
CA SER A 309 -2.37 5.69 -27.13
C SER A 309 -1.60 6.99 -26.99
N ILE A 310 -0.54 7.15 -27.76
CA ILE A 310 0.25 8.37 -27.88
C ILE A 310 0.04 8.94 -29.28
N GLU A 311 -0.62 10.10 -29.36
CA GLU A 311 -0.79 10.81 -30.63
C GLU A 311 0.46 11.62 -30.95
N SER A 312 0.91 11.56 -32.22
CA SER A 312 2.05 12.31 -32.71
C SER A 312 1.70 13.02 -34.02
N ASP A 313 2.01 14.31 -34.14
CA ASP A 313 1.76 15.14 -35.31
C ASP A 313 2.70 14.83 -36.49
N ARG A 314 3.84 14.20 -36.17
CA ARG A 314 4.88 13.81 -37.14
C ARG A 314 5.66 12.60 -36.68
N GLU A 315 6.51 12.08 -37.51
CA GLU A 315 7.54 11.15 -37.10
C GLU A 315 8.56 11.88 -36.22
N GLN A 316 8.78 11.36 -35.02
CA GLN A 316 9.71 11.94 -34.03
C GLN A 316 10.10 10.93 -32.98
N VAL A 317 11.17 11.23 -32.27
CA VAL A 317 11.56 10.46 -31.07
C VAL A 317 11.17 11.25 -29.82
N LYS A 318 10.47 10.61 -28.90
CA LYS A 318 10.18 11.13 -27.57
C LYS A 318 10.92 10.29 -26.53
N LYS A 319 11.22 10.89 -25.39
CA LYS A 319 11.81 10.20 -24.25
C LYS A 319 10.70 9.82 -23.27
N LEU A 320 10.60 8.54 -22.93
CA LEU A 320 9.71 8.03 -21.91
C LEU A 320 10.52 7.76 -20.64
N TYR A 321 10.22 8.46 -19.56
CA TYR A 321 10.62 8.08 -18.22
C TYR A 321 9.63 7.09 -17.65
N ILE A 322 10.11 6.01 -17.05
CA ILE A 322 9.27 4.94 -16.53
C ILE A 322 9.79 4.42 -15.18
N GLY A 323 8.89 4.39 -14.19
CA GLY A 323 9.05 3.65 -12.96
C GLY A 323 7.99 2.55 -12.87
N TYR A 324 8.35 1.41 -12.29
CA TYR A 324 7.45 0.26 -12.20
C TYR A 324 7.86 -0.64 -11.04
N SER A 325 6.93 -1.46 -10.59
CA SER A 325 7.14 -2.51 -9.61
C SER A 325 6.33 -3.74 -10.01
N ASP A 326 6.91 -4.96 -10.16
CA ASP A 326 8.37 -5.25 -9.97
C ASP A 326 9.09 -5.48 -11.29
N GLU A 327 8.38 -6.00 -12.32
CA GLU A 327 8.92 -6.25 -13.66
C GLU A 327 8.04 -5.59 -14.72
N VAL A 328 8.67 -5.17 -15.80
CA VAL A 328 7.96 -4.60 -16.95
C VAL A 328 8.56 -5.07 -18.27
N SER A 329 7.69 -5.38 -19.24
CA SER A 329 8.04 -5.37 -20.67
C SER A 329 7.29 -4.22 -21.34
N VAL A 330 8.00 -3.44 -22.15
CA VAL A 330 7.47 -2.27 -22.85
C VAL A 330 7.45 -2.52 -24.35
N PHE A 331 6.28 -2.37 -24.97
CA PHE A 331 6.09 -2.51 -26.40
C PHE A 331 5.56 -1.21 -27.01
N LEU A 332 6.10 -0.83 -28.16
CA LEU A 332 5.60 0.26 -28.97
C LEU A 332 5.15 -0.28 -30.33
N ASN A 333 3.89 -0.06 -30.68
CA ASN A 333 3.31 -0.52 -31.96
C ASN A 333 3.57 -2.04 -32.20
N GLY A 334 3.44 -2.85 -31.15
CA GLY A 334 3.64 -4.29 -31.18
C GLY A 334 5.12 -4.76 -31.20
N LYS A 335 6.10 -3.87 -31.08
CA LYS A 335 7.53 -4.23 -31.01
C LYS A 335 8.03 -4.03 -29.58
N ILE A 336 8.72 -5.04 -29.02
CA ILE A 336 9.38 -4.92 -27.73
C ILE A 336 10.52 -3.91 -27.80
N LEU A 337 10.54 -2.95 -26.86
CA LEU A 337 11.61 -1.96 -26.75
C LEU A 337 12.47 -2.18 -25.52
N PHE A 338 11.89 -2.71 -24.45
CA PHE A 338 12.57 -2.79 -23.17
C PHE A 338 11.98 -3.91 -22.31
N ARG A 339 12.82 -4.52 -21.52
CA ARG A 339 12.45 -5.37 -20.41
C ARG A 339 13.28 -4.99 -19.20
N GLY A 340 12.61 -4.71 -18.09
CA GLY A 340 13.27 -4.28 -16.87
C GLY A 340 12.73 -4.96 -15.63
N ARG A 341 13.57 -4.98 -14.59
CA ARG A 341 13.25 -5.48 -13.26
C ARG A 341 13.63 -4.45 -12.21
N SER A 342 12.69 -4.09 -11.37
CA SER A 342 12.81 -3.11 -10.28
C SER A 342 12.39 -3.71 -8.94
N ALA A 343 12.48 -5.03 -8.78
CA ALA A 343 12.18 -5.70 -7.52
C ALA A 343 13.20 -5.35 -6.43
N GLN A 344 12.78 -5.44 -5.18
CA GLN A 344 13.67 -5.20 -4.03
C GLN A 344 14.92 -6.06 -4.08
N ASN A 345 16.09 -5.45 -3.83
CA ASN A 345 17.43 -6.05 -3.86
C ASN A 345 17.83 -6.66 -5.23
N PHE A 346 17.16 -6.27 -6.31
CA PHE A 346 17.50 -6.80 -7.61
C PHE A 346 18.67 -6.06 -8.27
N ARG A 347 18.63 -4.71 -8.31
CA ARG A 347 19.68 -3.89 -8.97
C ARG A 347 20.98 -3.86 -8.16
N ASP A 348 20.84 -3.83 -6.84
CA ASP A 348 21.92 -3.92 -5.85
C ASP A 348 21.35 -4.38 -4.49
N PRO A 349 22.18 -4.81 -3.52
CA PRO A 349 21.69 -5.30 -2.23
C PRO A 349 20.92 -4.28 -1.38
N GLY A 350 21.09 -2.98 -1.62
CA GLY A 350 20.39 -1.89 -0.94
C GLY A 350 19.18 -1.35 -1.70
N PHE A 351 18.98 -1.79 -2.94
CA PHE A 351 17.90 -1.31 -3.78
C PHE A 351 16.53 -1.72 -3.24
N LEU A 352 15.70 -0.74 -2.95
CA LEU A 352 14.38 -0.97 -2.33
C LEU A 352 13.27 -1.25 -3.35
N GLY A 353 13.49 -0.99 -4.63
CA GLY A 353 12.47 -1.12 -5.66
C GLY A 353 11.42 0.00 -5.65
N ILE A 354 11.76 1.16 -5.07
CA ILE A 354 10.85 2.30 -5.03
C ILE A 354 10.52 2.76 -6.45
N VAL A 355 9.22 2.90 -6.72
CA VAL A 355 8.73 3.33 -8.02
C VAL A 355 9.01 4.81 -8.21
N ASN A 356 9.94 5.13 -9.10
CA ASN A 356 10.31 6.49 -9.46
C ASN A 356 10.34 6.59 -10.99
N PRO A 357 9.73 7.62 -11.61
CA PRO A 357 9.75 7.78 -13.06
C PRO A 357 11.16 7.85 -13.64
N GLU A 358 12.16 8.24 -12.84
CA GLU A 358 13.55 8.34 -13.28
C GLU A 358 14.36 7.05 -13.13
N ASN A 359 13.71 5.93 -12.72
CA ASN A 359 14.40 4.64 -12.61
C ASN A 359 14.92 4.12 -13.96
N ASP A 360 14.15 4.32 -15.02
CA ASP A 360 14.54 3.94 -16.38
C ASP A 360 14.04 4.99 -17.39
N ALA A 361 14.75 5.10 -18.53
CA ALA A 361 14.40 5.99 -19.61
C ALA A 361 14.54 5.29 -20.96
N LEU A 362 13.52 5.42 -21.79
CA LEU A 362 13.44 4.82 -23.12
C LEU A 362 13.26 5.90 -24.19
N TYR A 363 13.74 5.62 -25.40
CA TYR A 363 13.46 6.44 -26.56
C TYR A 363 12.39 5.78 -27.42
N LEU A 364 11.25 6.48 -27.62
CA LEU A 364 10.11 5.99 -28.38
C LEU A 364 10.14 6.58 -29.80
N PRO A 365 10.44 5.79 -30.84
CA PRO A 365 10.30 6.23 -32.23
C PRO A 365 8.82 6.25 -32.64
N LEU A 366 8.19 7.39 -32.44
CA LEU A 366 6.77 7.59 -32.78
C LEU A 366 6.63 7.84 -34.30
N LYS A 367 5.67 7.16 -34.89
CA LYS A 367 5.17 7.51 -36.24
C LYS A 367 4.08 8.57 -36.14
N LYS A 368 3.84 9.29 -37.24
CA LYS A 368 2.72 10.22 -37.34
C LYS A 368 1.40 9.48 -37.08
N GLY A 369 0.51 10.10 -36.30
CA GLY A 369 -0.77 9.55 -35.88
C GLY A 369 -0.66 8.78 -34.57
N SER A 370 -1.52 7.80 -34.40
CA SER A 370 -1.66 7.03 -33.18
C SER A 370 -0.57 5.98 -33.01
N ASN A 371 0.04 5.92 -31.82
CA ASN A 371 1.03 4.94 -31.43
C ASN A 371 0.55 4.22 -30.17
N GLU A 372 0.47 2.90 -30.19
CA GLU A 372 0.13 2.12 -29.03
C GLU A 372 1.38 1.87 -28.16
N LEU A 373 1.31 2.30 -26.91
CA LEU A 373 2.24 1.91 -25.86
C LEU A 373 1.57 0.83 -25.01
N LEU A 374 2.16 -0.37 -24.96
CA LEU A 374 1.69 -1.49 -24.17
C LEU A 374 2.76 -1.88 -23.16
N LEU A 375 2.35 -2.04 -21.92
CA LEU A 375 3.17 -2.55 -20.81
C LEU A 375 2.65 -3.92 -20.39
N ALA A 376 3.55 -4.86 -20.10
CA ALA A 376 3.24 -6.06 -19.34
C ALA A 376 3.90 -5.90 -17.97
N VAL A 377 3.11 -5.83 -16.90
CA VAL A 377 3.60 -5.50 -15.55
C VAL A 377 3.33 -6.66 -14.61
N SER A 378 4.39 -7.19 -14.00
CA SER A 378 4.32 -8.32 -13.08
C SER A 378 4.54 -7.89 -11.63
N GLU A 379 3.95 -8.61 -10.68
CA GLU A 379 4.00 -8.38 -9.24
C GLU A 379 4.78 -9.49 -8.54
N LEU A 380 5.80 -9.11 -7.78
CA LEU A 380 6.58 -10.01 -6.92
C LEU A 380 6.46 -9.65 -5.43
N GLY A 381 6.09 -8.43 -5.08
CA GLY A 381 5.81 -7.99 -3.72
C GLY A 381 6.28 -6.58 -3.40
N GLY A 382 5.45 -5.85 -2.66
CA GLY A 382 5.77 -4.50 -2.16
C GLY A 382 5.05 -3.36 -2.85
N GLY A 383 4.45 -3.62 -4.01
CA GLY A 383 3.61 -2.67 -4.75
C GLY A 383 3.44 -3.12 -6.19
N TRP A 384 2.24 -3.04 -6.70
CA TRP A 384 1.95 -3.34 -8.10
C TRP A 384 1.50 -2.08 -8.82
N GLY A 385 2.35 -1.56 -9.67
CA GLY A 385 2.04 -0.34 -10.38
C GLY A 385 3.19 0.23 -11.18
N PHE A 386 2.91 1.34 -11.83
CA PHE A 386 3.88 2.05 -12.66
C PHE A 386 3.55 3.54 -12.76
N ILE A 387 4.52 4.31 -13.24
CA ILE A 387 4.39 5.71 -13.65
C ILE A 387 5.11 5.91 -14.97
N CYS A 388 4.50 6.66 -15.89
CA CYS A 388 5.05 6.98 -17.20
C CYS A 388 4.97 8.47 -17.48
N ARG A 389 6.09 9.08 -17.90
CA ARG A 389 6.16 10.49 -18.29
C ARG A 389 6.87 10.64 -19.64
N LEU A 390 6.16 11.19 -20.61
CA LEU A 390 6.65 11.42 -21.96
C LEU A 390 7.15 12.85 -22.10
N VAL A 391 8.37 13.04 -22.57
CA VAL A 391 8.99 14.37 -22.76
C VAL A 391 9.71 14.46 -24.11
N ASP A 392 10.05 15.66 -24.49
CA ASP A 392 10.88 15.89 -25.69
C ASP A 392 12.33 15.41 -25.44
N VAL A 393 13.01 14.99 -26.49
CA VAL A 393 14.44 14.66 -26.42
C VAL A 393 15.22 15.95 -26.23
N GLY A 394 15.98 16.05 -25.15
CA GLY A 394 16.77 17.24 -24.79
C GLY A 394 16.10 18.18 -23.80
N SER A 395 14.91 17.82 -23.27
CA SER A 395 14.25 18.54 -22.16
C SER A 395 14.55 17.91 -20.81
#